data_4b373eb1e9aa48445564bef13627c5eb
#
_entry.id   4b373eb1e9aa48445564bef13627c5eb
#
_cell.length_a   1.000
_cell.length_b   1.000
_cell.length_c   1.000
_cell.angle_alpha   90.00
_cell.angle_beta   90.00
_cell.angle_gamma   90.00
#
_symmetry.space_group_name_H-M   'P 1'
#
loop_
_entity.id
_entity.type
_entity.pdbx_description
1 polymer ?
#
loop_
_entity_poly.entity_id
_entity_poly.type
_entity_poly.pdbx_seq_one_letter_code
_entity_poly.pdbx_strand_id
1 'polypeptide(L)'
;EEKARIAKELDALGVDRIEVAFPAVSKEDARALKAVADLGLNADIFTFCRAREDDVDLAVACGADGIILEFPCGEPRMVHQFAKWTEQQVIDLTVRIGKYAKDKGLQVVMFPLDATRARPDFFRRLMDEAGAQPEMDSVVLVDTTGSLTPQAADALVRDMKRRTGKAIEIHTHGDFGMGVAVSLAAVAAG
;
A
#
# COMPACT_ATOMS: atom_id res chain seq x y z
N GLU A 1 -16.14 -11.40 14.56
CA GLU A 1 -15.56 -12.51 15.33
C GLU A 1 -14.54 -13.32 14.53
N GLU A 2 -14.84 -13.72 13.26
CA GLU A 2 -13.93 -14.51 12.43
C GLU A 2 -12.62 -13.77 12.12
N LYS A 3 -12.66 -12.50 11.71
CA LYS A 3 -11.45 -11.69 11.47
C LYS A 3 -10.56 -11.59 12.72
N ALA A 4 -11.16 -11.44 13.90
CA ALA A 4 -10.41 -11.38 15.16
C ALA A 4 -9.73 -12.73 15.51
N ARG A 5 -10.38 -13.86 15.18
CA ARG A 5 -9.78 -15.18 15.35
C ARG A 5 -8.61 -15.39 14.40
N ILE A 6 -8.79 -15.04 13.11
CA ILE A 6 -7.73 -15.14 12.10
C ILE A 6 -6.54 -14.25 12.48
N ALA A 7 -6.79 -13.01 12.94
CA ALA A 7 -5.73 -12.11 13.37
C ALA A 7 -4.88 -12.69 14.51
N LYS A 8 -5.50 -13.37 15.50
CA LYS A 8 -4.76 -14.04 16.57
C LYS A 8 -3.87 -15.18 16.07
N GLU A 9 -4.36 -15.97 15.10
CA GLU A 9 -3.57 -17.05 14.52
C GLU A 9 -2.39 -16.50 13.69
N LEU A 10 -2.60 -15.40 12.96
CA LEU A 10 -1.53 -14.73 12.23
C LEU A 10 -0.47 -14.12 13.18
N ASP A 11 -0.90 -13.48 14.27
CA ASP A 11 -0.01 -12.96 15.31
C ASP A 11 0.81 -14.09 15.97
N ALA A 12 0.15 -15.22 16.29
CA ALA A 12 0.82 -16.40 16.83
C ALA A 12 1.81 -17.04 15.84
N LEU A 13 1.57 -16.90 14.52
CA LEU A 13 2.50 -17.30 13.46
C LEU A 13 3.72 -16.39 13.40
N GLY A 14 3.65 -15.18 13.94
CA GLY A 14 4.75 -14.20 13.98
C GLY A 14 4.83 -13.30 12.76
N VAL A 15 3.68 -12.96 12.14
CA VAL A 15 3.67 -11.92 11.10
C VAL A 15 3.85 -10.54 11.73
N ASP A 16 4.60 -9.65 11.07
CA ASP A 16 4.88 -8.31 11.59
C ASP A 16 3.69 -7.36 11.47
N ARG A 17 2.85 -7.52 10.41
CA ARG A 17 1.71 -6.64 10.12
C ARG A 17 0.50 -7.43 9.63
N ILE A 18 -0.68 -6.98 10.03
CA ILE A 18 -1.96 -7.58 9.62
C ILE A 18 -2.84 -6.48 9.02
N GLU A 19 -3.14 -6.58 7.73
CA GLU A 19 -4.15 -5.74 7.08
C GLU A 19 -5.54 -6.34 7.32
N VAL A 20 -6.43 -5.59 8.01
CA VAL A 20 -7.67 -6.16 8.54
C VAL A 20 -8.88 -5.87 7.67
N ALA A 21 -9.05 -4.62 7.23
CA ALA A 21 -10.30 -4.16 6.67
C ALA A 21 -10.10 -2.87 5.87
N PHE A 22 -11.19 -2.39 5.26
CA PHE A 22 -11.27 -1.07 4.66
C PHE A 22 -12.44 -0.29 5.29
N PRO A 23 -12.21 0.44 6.40
CA PRO A 23 -13.27 0.99 7.25
C PRO A 23 -14.16 2.01 6.52
N ALA A 24 -13.67 2.66 5.47
CA ALA A 24 -14.46 3.61 4.67
C ALA A 24 -15.51 2.93 3.77
N VAL A 25 -15.44 1.59 3.59
CA VAL A 25 -16.40 0.85 2.74
C VAL A 25 -17.69 0.53 3.50
N SER A 26 -17.57 0.13 4.78
CA SER A 26 -18.74 -0.23 5.56
C SER A 26 -18.54 -0.05 7.07
N LYS A 27 -19.66 0.11 7.80
CA LYS A 27 -19.63 0.13 9.27
C LYS A 27 -19.15 -1.20 9.86
N GLU A 28 -19.38 -2.31 9.16
CA GLU A 28 -18.91 -3.64 9.53
C GLU A 28 -17.40 -3.71 9.48
N ASP A 29 -16.78 -3.17 8.43
CA ASP A 29 -15.32 -3.11 8.30
C ASP A 29 -14.69 -2.21 9.37
N ALA A 30 -15.29 -1.05 9.65
CA ALA A 30 -14.83 -0.19 10.76
C ALA A 30 -14.90 -0.90 12.11
N ARG A 31 -16.00 -1.63 12.40
CA ARG A 31 -16.13 -2.44 13.62
C ARG A 31 -15.12 -3.58 13.67
N ALA A 32 -14.87 -4.23 12.53
CA ALA A 32 -13.93 -5.32 12.44
C ALA A 32 -12.49 -4.85 12.70
N LEU A 33 -12.10 -3.72 12.09
CA LEU A 33 -10.79 -3.10 12.33
C LEU A 33 -10.60 -2.78 13.81
N LYS A 34 -11.57 -2.06 14.40
CA LYS A 34 -11.51 -1.70 15.82
C LYS A 34 -11.43 -2.93 16.73
N ALA A 35 -12.23 -3.97 16.45
CA ALA A 35 -12.23 -5.19 17.23
C ALA A 35 -10.91 -5.97 17.16
N VAL A 36 -10.15 -5.85 16.08
CA VAL A 36 -8.81 -6.45 15.95
C VAL A 36 -7.76 -5.56 16.63
N ALA A 37 -7.81 -4.25 16.43
CA ALA A 37 -6.92 -3.31 17.10
C ALA A 37 -7.01 -3.40 18.63
N ASP A 38 -8.22 -3.59 19.18
CA ASP A 38 -8.46 -3.73 20.62
C ASP A 38 -7.93 -5.08 21.21
N LEU A 39 -7.39 -6.01 20.38
CA LEU A 39 -6.86 -7.30 20.88
C LEU A 39 -5.48 -7.17 21.53
N GLY A 40 -4.74 -6.10 21.24
CA GLY A 40 -3.38 -5.90 21.75
C GLY A 40 -2.39 -6.97 21.25
N LEU A 41 -2.43 -7.25 19.96
CA LEU A 41 -1.52 -8.18 19.28
C LEU A 41 -0.08 -7.64 19.24
N ASN A 42 0.89 -8.50 18.93
CA ASN A 42 2.27 -8.07 18.70
C ASN A 42 2.44 -7.50 17.29
N ALA A 43 1.65 -7.99 16.33
CA ALA A 43 1.64 -7.49 14.96
C ALA A 43 0.98 -6.11 14.89
N ASP A 44 1.56 -5.19 14.11
CA ASP A 44 0.96 -3.89 13.79
C ASP A 44 -0.31 -4.06 12.95
N ILE A 45 -1.35 -3.34 13.31
CA ILE A 45 -2.66 -3.41 12.65
C ILE A 45 -2.78 -2.32 11.60
N PHE A 46 -2.87 -2.73 10.36
CA PHE A 46 -2.97 -1.85 9.20
C PHE A 46 -4.35 -1.91 8.57
N THR A 47 -4.70 -0.82 7.89
CA THR A 47 -5.94 -0.73 7.13
C THR A 47 -5.73 -0.08 5.77
N PHE A 48 -6.55 -0.48 4.79
CA PHE A 48 -6.59 0.15 3.49
C PHE A 48 -7.20 1.55 3.60
N CYS A 49 -6.61 2.52 2.90
CA CYS A 49 -6.97 3.93 2.98
C CYS A 49 -6.80 4.59 1.61
N ARG A 50 -7.87 5.17 1.06
CA ARG A 50 -7.71 6.03 -0.12
C ARG A 50 -6.97 7.31 0.28
N ALA A 51 -6.42 8.01 -0.69
CA ALA A 51 -5.73 9.29 -0.47
C ALA A 51 -6.72 10.41 -0.07
N ARG A 52 -7.36 10.28 1.11
CA ARG A 52 -8.38 11.18 1.68
C ARG A 52 -8.18 11.34 3.19
N GLU A 53 -8.34 12.56 3.69
CA GLU A 53 -8.19 12.86 5.11
C GLU A 53 -9.25 12.16 5.98
N ASP A 54 -10.50 12.08 5.51
CA ASP A 54 -11.59 11.37 6.20
C ASP A 54 -11.34 9.86 6.33
N ASP A 55 -10.69 9.22 5.35
CA ASP A 55 -10.28 7.81 5.46
C ASP A 55 -9.17 7.65 6.52
N VAL A 56 -8.22 8.58 6.56
CA VAL A 56 -7.15 8.59 7.59
C VAL A 56 -7.73 8.79 8.99
N ASP A 57 -8.64 9.77 9.16
CA ASP A 57 -9.29 10.01 10.44
C ASP A 57 -10.08 8.79 10.94
N LEU A 58 -10.71 8.07 10.01
CA LEU A 58 -11.43 6.83 10.34
C LEU A 58 -10.47 5.69 10.74
N ALA A 59 -9.31 5.57 10.11
CA ALA A 59 -8.27 4.63 10.51
C ALA A 59 -7.79 4.90 11.94
N VAL A 60 -7.50 6.16 12.27
CA VAL A 60 -7.14 6.59 13.63
C VAL A 60 -8.26 6.27 14.63
N ALA A 61 -9.50 6.61 14.31
CA ALA A 61 -10.65 6.36 15.19
C ALA A 61 -10.89 4.87 15.47
N CYS A 62 -10.49 4.00 14.55
CA CYS A 62 -10.56 2.55 14.71
C CYS A 62 -9.33 1.95 15.42
N GLY A 63 -8.29 2.74 15.71
CA GLY A 63 -7.10 2.28 16.42
C GLY A 63 -6.08 1.55 15.55
N ALA A 64 -6.00 1.87 14.25
CA ALA A 64 -4.96 1.33 13.37
C ALA A 64 -3.58 1.90 13.73
N ASP A 65 -2.52 1.10 13.60
CA ASP A 65 -1.12 1.50 13.75
C ASP A 65 -0.59 2.13 12.47
N GLY A 66 -1.16 1.75 11.32
CA GLY A 66 -0.75 2.27 10.02
C GLY A 66 -1.79 2.11 8.93
N ILE A 67 -1.50 2.73 7.78
CA ILE A 67 -2.35 2.71 6.59
C ILE A 67 -1.61 2.21 5.36
N ILE A 68 -2.36 1.51 4.51
CA ILE A 68 -2.00 1.24 3.12
C ILE A 68 -2.60 2.38 2.29
N LEU A 69 -1.79 3.38 1.96
CA LEU A 69 -2.22 4.59 1.26
C LEU A 69 -2.35 4.34 -0.24
N GLU A 70 -3.57 4.11 -0.69
CA GLU A 70 -3.89 3.80 -2.08
C GLU A 70 -4.19 5.05 -2.90
N PHE A 71 -3.62 5.09 -4.10
CA PHE A 71 -3.95 6.09 -5.14
C PHE A 71 -3.67 5.51 -6.54
N PRO A 72 -4.33 6.04 -7.60
CA PRO A 72 -4.17 5.52 -8.96
C PRO A 72 -2.80 5.87 -9.54
N CYS A 73 -2.18 4.90 -10.21
CA CYS A 73 -0.90 5.09 -10.90
C CYS A 73 -0.92 4.52 -12.33
N GLY A 74 -1.59 3.40 -12.55
CA GLY A 74 -1.66 2.75 -13.86
C GLY A 74 -2.29 3.64 -14.95
N GLU A 75 -1.69 3.68 -16.14
CA GLU A 75 -2.17 4.50 -17.26
C GLU A 75 -3.65 4.25 -17.61
N PRO A 76 -4.16 2.98 -17.66
CA PRO A 76 -5.58 2.76 -17.92
C PRO A 76 -6.50 3.41 -16.88
N ARG A 77 -6.08 3.43 -15.61
CA ARG A 77 -6.86 4.08 -14.55
C ARG A 77 -6.82 5.60 -14.67
N MET A 78 -5.65 6.16 -14.93
CA MET A 78 -5.48 7.61 -15.12
C MET A 78 -6.30 8.11 -16.32
N VAL A 79 -6.33 7.37 -17.43
CA VAL A 79 -7.07 7.76 -18.63
C VAL A 79 -8.58 7.60 -18.50
N HIS A 80 -9.08 6.54 -17.84
CA HIS A 80 -10.50 6.19 -17.87
C HIS A 80 -11.26 6.50 -16.57
N GLN A 81 -10.62 6.31 -15.41
CA GLN A 81 -11.29 6.50 -14.11
C GLN A 81 -10.94 7.87 -13.50
N PHE A 82 -9.71 8.33 -13.69
CA PHE A 82 -9.18 9.55 -13.10
C PHE A 82 -8.77 10.60 -14.16
N ALA A 83 -9.44 10.62 -15.31
CA ALA A 83 -9.12 11.48 -16.45
C ALA A 83 -9.11 13.01 -16.13
N LYS A 84 -9.66 13.42 -15.00
CA LYS A 84 -9.63 14.81 -14.52
C LYS A 84 -8.38 15.13 -13.70
N TRP A 85 -7.57 14.13 -13.35
CA TRP A 85 -6.37 14.28 -12.53
C TRP A 85 -5.12 14.29 -13.40
N THR A 86 -4.24 15.23 -13.14
CA THR A 86 -2.88 15.20 -13.70
C THR A 86 -1.98 14.32 -12.84
N GLU A 87 -0.91 13.81 -13.43
CA GLU A 87 0.13 13.06 -12.71
C GLU A 87 0.68 13.86 -11.52
N GLN A 88 0.90 15.17 -11.68
CA GLN A 88 1.39 16.02 -10.60
C GLN A 88 0.39 16.13 -9.46
N GLN A 89 -0.90 16.26 -9.75
CA GLN A 89 -1.94 16.28 -8.71
C GLN A 89 -1.98 14.97 -7.90
N VAL A 90 -1.70 13.83 -8.54
CA VAL A 90 -1.61 12.53 -7.83
C VAL A 90 -0.38 12.53 -6.91
N ILE A 91 0.78 12.98 -7.38
CA ILE A 91 2.00 13.11 -6.55
C ILE A 91 1.74 14.03 -5.35
N ASP A 92 1.26 15.24 -5.59
CA ASP A 92 1.00 16.24 -4.55
C ASP A 92 0.00 15.74 -3.51
N LEU A 93 -1.06 15.06 -3.96
CA LEU A 93 -2.06 14.45 -3.08
C LEU A 93 -1.43 13.36 -2.20
N THR A 94 -0.62 12.48 -2.78
CA THR A 94 0.05 11.39 -2.07
C THR A 94 0.95 11.93 -0.96
N VAL A 95 1.77 12.93 -1.28
CA VAL A 95 2.64 13.60 -0.29
C VAL A 95 1.81 14.26 0.82
N ARG A 96 0.77 15.00 0.47
CA ARG A 96 -0.08 15.70 1.42
C ARG A 96 -0.78 14.73 2.38
N ILE A 97 -1.37 13.65 1.87
CA ILE A 97 -2.08 12.68 2.71
C ILE A 97 -1.10 11.83 3.52
N GLY A 98 0.05 11.46 2.96
CA GLY A 98 1.12 10.80 3.71
C GLY A 98 1.55 11.62 4.92
N LYS A 99 1.80 12.92 4.71
CA LYS A 99 2.12 13.85 5.81
C LYS A 99 0.99 13.93 6.85
N TYR A 100 -0.24 14.09 6.39
CA TYR A 100 -1.41 14.14 7.28
C TYR A 100 -1.53 12.88 8.16
N ALA A 101 -1.30 11.70 7.58
CA ALA A 101 -1.31 10.45 8.32
C ALA A 101 -0.16 10.35 9.34
N LYS A 102 1.05 10.79 8.97
CA LYS A 102 2.18 10.85 9.92
C LYS A 102 1.93 11.83 11.06
N ASP A 103 1.36 12.99 10.80
CA ASP A 103 1.00 13.99 11.82
C ASP A 103 -0.06 13.43 12.81
N LYS A 104 -0.82 12.39 12.41
CA LYS A 104 -1.74 11.62 13.26
C LYS A 104 -1.09 10.42 13.97
N GLY A 105 0.18 10.17 13.76
CA GLY A 105 0.94 9.09 14.40
C GLY A 105 0.90 7.74 13.68
N LEU A 106 0.33 7.66 12.46
CA LEU A 106 0.25 6.42 11.70
C LEU A 106 1.54 6.09 10.95
N GLN A 107 1.82 4.82 10.79
CA GLN A 107 2.76 4.33 9.77
C GLN A 107 2.09 4.43 8.39
N VAL A 108 2.87 4.74 7.34
CA VAL A 108 2.35 4.96 5.98
C VAL A 108 3.05 4.07 4.98
N VAL A 109 2.31 3.13 4.41
CA VAL A 109 2.73 2.30 3.29
C VAL A 109 2.18 2.89 2.01
N MET A 110 3.05 3.35 1.11
CA MET A 110 2.66 3.93 -0.18
C MET A 110 2.24 2.83 -1.16
N PHE A 111 0.98 2.85 -1.61
CA PHE A 111 0.40 1.82 -2.46
C PHE A 111 -0.07 2.39 -3.81
N PRO A 112 0.83 2.52 -4.82
CA PRO A 112 0.50 3.01 -6.15
C PRO A 112 -0.27 1.93 -6.94
N LEU A 113 -1.59 2.02 -6.97
CA LEU A 113 -2.46 1.02 -7.60
C LEU A 113 -2.17 0.89 -9.10
N ASP A 114 -1.95 -0.37 -9.55
CA ASP A 114 -1.68 -0.69 -10.94
C ASP A 114 -0.32 -0.12 -11.43
N ALA A 115 0.68 -0.13 -10.55
CA ALA A 115 2.00 0.45 -10.79
C ALA A 115 2.72 -0.14 -12.01
N THR A 116 2.54 -1.43 -12.28
CA THR A 116 3.20 -2.13 -13.39
C THR A 116 2.73 -1.68 -14.77
N ARG A 117 1.59 -0.97 -14.84
CA ARG A 117 1.05 -0.39 -16.07
C ARG A 117 1.08 1.15 -16.08
N ALA A 118 1.84 1.75 -15.16
CA ALA A 118 2.07 3.19 -15.17
C ALA A 118 2.97 3.59 -16.34
N ARG A 119 2.83 4.82 -16.81
CA ARG A 119 3.80 5.41 -17.74
C ARG A 119 5.16 5.47 -17.06
N PRO A 120 6.25 5.00 -17.69
CA PRO A 120 7.56 4.90 -17.03
C PRO A 120 8.07 6.22 -16.45
N ASP A 121 7.84 7.34 -17.14
CA ASP A 121 8.29 8.66 -16.67
C ASP A 121 7.49 9.12 -15.45
N PHE A 122 6.17 8.90 -15.45
CA PHE A 122 5.32 9.18 -14.29
C PHE A 122 5.72 8.31 -13.10
N PHE A 123 5.92 7.00 -13.31
CA PHE A 123 6.32 6.10 -12.24
C PHE A 123 7.64 6.53 -11.60
N ARG A 124 8.64 6.90 -12.40
CA ARG A 124 9.93 7.41 -11.87
C ARG A 124 9.75 8.67 -11.04
N ARG A 125 9.01 9.67 -11.57
CA ARG A 125 8.71 10.89 -10.83
C ARG A 125 7.96 10.62 -9.53
N LEU A 126 6.99 9.72 -9.55
CA LEU A 126 6.23 9.31 -8.36
C LEU A 126 7.14 8.71 -7.28
N MET A 127 8.13 7.88 -7.67
CA MET A 127 9.12 7.35 -6.72
C MET A 127 10.03 8.44 -6.19
N ASP A 128 10.54 9.32 -7.04
CA ASP A 128 11.49 10.37 -6.68
C ASP A 128 10.81 11.48 -5.84
N GLU A 129 9.58 11.88 -6.17
CA GLU A 129 8.90 13.03 -5.57
C GLU A 129 8.00 12.65 -4.38
N ALA A 130 7.38 11.47 -4.38
CA ALA A 130 6.51 11.00 -3.29
C ALA A 130 7.11 9.84 -2.51
N GLY A 131 7.59 8.79 -3.18
CA GLY A 131 8.13 7.58 -2.53
C GLY A 131 9.35 7.86 -1.66
N ALA A 132 10.19 8.83 -2.03
CA ALA A 132 11.38 9.22 -1.28
C ALA A 132 11.08 10.13 -0.08
N GLN A 133 9.84 10.59 0.09
CA GLN A 133 9.49 11.48 1.21
C GLN A 133 9.66 10.79 2.56
N PRO A 134 10.07 11.53 3.60
CA PRO A 134 10.29 10.95 4.94
C PRO A 134 9.02 10.37 5.56
N GLU A 135 7.86 10.83 5.13
CA GLU A 135 6.57 10.37 5.59
C GLU A 135 6.21 8.94 5.16
N MET A 136 6.82 8.44 4.08
CA MET A 136 6.60 7.07 3.62
C MET A 136 7.51 6.11 4.36
N ASP A 137 6.96 5.11 5.05
CA ASP A 137 7.74 4.09 5.74
C ASP A 137 8.19 2.99 4.77
N SER A 138 7.34 2.65 3.81
CA SER A 138 7.65 1.71 2.72
C SER A 138 6.86 2.03 1.46
N VAL A 139 7.24 1.39 0.35
CA VAL A 139 6.57 1.53 -0.96
C VAL A 139 6.28 0.16 -1.55
N VAL A 140 5.06 -0.05 -2.03
CA VAL A 140 4.64 -1.33 -2.62
C VAL A 140 4.84 -1.32 -4.13
N LEU A 141 5.44 -2.35 -4.69
CA LEU A 141 5.32 -2.65 -6.12
C LEU A 141 4.01 -3.42 -6.34
N VAL A 142 3.05 -2.76 -6.97
CA VAL A 142 1.69 -3.30 -7.14
C VAL A 142 1.47 -3.82 -8.55
N ASP A 143 1.40 -5.14 -8.70
CA ASP A 143 1.08 -5.83 -9.96
C ASP A 143 -0.40 -6.24 -9.97
N THR A 144 -1.28 -5.28 -10.20
CA THR A 144 -2.75 -5.44 -10.15
C THR A 144 -3.28 -6.47 -11.14
N THR A 145 -2.59 -6.69 -12.25
CA THR A 145 -3.01 -7.60 -13.32
C THR A 145 -2.22 -8.90 -13.38
N GLY A 146 -1.28 -9.11 -12.47
CA GLY A 146 -0.44 -10.30 -12.42
C GLY A 146 0.42 -10.49 -13.66
N SER A 147 0.79 -9.39 -14.34
CA SER A 147 1.46 -9.41 -15.65
C SER A 147 2.99 -9.28 -15.58
N LEU A 148 3.56 -9.10 -14.39
CA LEU A 148 5.01 -9.07 -14.23
C LEU A 148 5.64 -10.43 -14.52
N THR A 149 6.87 -10.36 -15.07
CA THR A 149 7.80 -11.49 -15.02
C THR A 149 8.74 -11.38 -13.82
N PRO A 150 9.34 -12.48 -13.35
CA PRO A 150 10.34 -12.44 -12.26
C PRO A 150 11.50 -11.48 -12.54
N GLN A 151 11.97 -11.41 -13.80
CA GLN A 151 13.06 -10.51 -14.20
C GLN A 151 12.65 -9.03 -14.11
N ALA A 152 11.40 -8.71 -14.51
CA ALA A 152 10.88 -7.36 -14.39
C ALA A 152 10.68 -6.95 -12.92
N ALA A 153 10.23 -7.86 -12.06
CA ALA A 153 10.10 -7.62 -10.63
C ALA A 153 11.46 -7.30 -9.99
N ASP A 154 12.49 -8.11 -10.25
CA ASP A 154 13.86 -7.85 -9.77
C ASP A 154 14.34 -6.44 -10.19
N ALA A 155 14.20 -6.10 -11.46
CA ALA A 155 14.65 -4.81 -11.99
C ALA A 155 13.89 -3.62 -11.36
N LEU A 156 12.57 -3.74 -11.23
CA LEU A 156 11.73 -2.68 -10.66
C LEU A 156 11.98 -2.49 -9.17
N VAL A 157 12.08 -3.57 -8.39
CA VAL A 157 12.38 -3.49 -6.95
C VAL A 157 13.73 -2.80 -6.72
N ARG A 158 14.78 -3.17 -7.46
CA ARG A 158 16.08 -2.51 -7.35
C ARG A 158 16.02 -1.03 -7.74
N ASP A 159 15.27 -0.68 -8.79
CA ASP A 159 15.10 0.72 -9.20
C ASP A 159 14.34 1.52 -8.15
N MET A 160 13.22 1.00 -7.65
CA MET A 160 12.43 1.63 -6.59
C MET A 160 13.26 1.85 -5.32
N LYS A 161 13.98 0.82 -4.86
CA LYS A 161 14.85 0.90 -3.67
C LYS A 161 15.93 1.97 -3.82
N ARG A 162 16.57 2.05 -4.99
CA ARG A 162 17.58 3.07 -5.28
C ARG A 162 17.01 4.48 -5.28
N ARG A 163 15.80 4.67 -5.82
CA ARG A 163 15.14 5.99 -5.92
C ARG A 163 14.59 6.47 -4.58
N THR A 164 13.94 5.59 -3.85
CA THR A 164 13.21 5.97 -2.63
C THR A 164 14.07 5.88 -1.37
N GLY A 165 15.07 4.99 -1.36
CA GLY A 165 15.81 4.65 -0.14
C GLY A 165 14.97 3.89 0.90
N LYS A 166 13.75 3.44 0.54
CA LYS A 166 12.79 2.80 1.44
C LYS A 166 12.82 1.28 1.31
N ALA A 167 12.19 0.60 2.28
CA ALA A 167 11.80 -0.80 2.12
C ALA A 167 10.80 -0.91 0.98
N ILE A 168 10.97 -1.93 0.13
CA ILE A 168 10.04 -2.21 -0.97
C ILE A 168 9.25 -3.46 -0.61
N GLU A 169 7.94 -3.32 -0.68
CA GLU A 169 7.00 -4.41 -0.52
C GLU A 169 6.49 -4.88 -1.88
N ILE A 170 5.92 -6.06 -1.96
CA ILE A 170 5.38 -6.63 -3.20
C ILE A 170 3.93 -7.06 -3.01
N HIS A 171 3.07 -6.62 -3.93
CA HIS A 171 1.68 -7.06 -4.04
C HIS A 171 1.43 -7.56 -5.45
N THR A 172 1.30 -8.88 -5.61
CA THR A 172 1.15 -9.52 -6.92
C THR A 172 -0.14 -10.31 -7.03
N HIS A 173 -0.76 -10.22 -8.20
CA HIS A 173 -1.84 -11.12 -8.60
C HIS A 173 -1.32 -12.32 -9.40
N GLY A 174 -2.12 -13.38 -9.48
CA GLY A 174 -1.74 -14.64 -10.10
C GLY A 174 -2.38 -14.92 -11.47
N ASP A 175 -2.94 -13.90 -12.14
CA ASP A 175 -3.74 -14.06 -13.36
C ASP A 175 -3.01 -14.79 -14.48
N PHE A 176 -1.69 -14.60 -14.61
CA PHE A 176 -0.83 -15.32 -15.54
C PHE A 176 -0.04 -16.47 -14.90
N GLY A 177 -0.39 -16.87 -13.68
CA GLY A 177 0.24 -18.00 -12.98
C GLY A 177 1.63 -17.72 -12.40
N MET A 178 2.13 -16.48 -12.45
CA MET A 178 3.50 -16.14 -12.05
C MET A 178 3.61 -15.44 -10.68
N GLY A 179 2.53 -15.19 -9.98
CA GLY A 179 2.54 -14.39 -8.74
C GLY A 179 3.55 -14.85 -7.70
N VAL A 180 3.65 -16.18 -7.44
CA VAL A 180 4.65 -16.73 -6.49
C VAL A 180 6.08 -16.51 -7.00
N ALA A 181 6.35 -16.80 -8.26
CA ALA A 181 7.69 -16.63 -8.83
C ALA A 181 8.13 -15.16 -8.84
N VAL A 182 7.21 -14.25 -9.14
CA VAL A 182 7.41 -12.80 -9.08
C VAL A 182 7.70 -12.35 -7.64
N SER A 183 6.94 -12.82 -6.66
CA SER A 183 7.17 -12.50 -5.25
C SER A 183 8.54 -12.97 -4.76
N LEU A 184 8.95 -14.20 -5.11
CA LEU A 184 10.28 -14.72 -4.77
C LEU A 184 11.40 -13.91 -5.39
N ALA A 185 11.25 -13.49 -6.66
CA ALA A 185 12.23 -12.63 -7.33
C ALA A 185 12.33 -11.25 -6.69
N ALA A 186 11.18 -10.66 -6.31
CA ALA A 186 11.13 -9.38 -5.61
C ALA A 186 11.85 -9.45 -4.24
N VAL A 187 11.59 -10.48 -3.45
CA VAL A 187 12.28 -10.70 -2.16
C VAL A 187 13.78 -10.89 -2.36
N ALA A 188 14.21 -11.63 -3.37
CA ALA A 188 15.63 -11.83 -3.69
C ALA A 188 16.32 -10.55 -4.17
N ALA A 189 15.58 -9.59 -4.71
CA ALA A 189 16.10 -8.29 -5.14
C ALA A 189 16.38 -7.33 -3.96
N GLY A 190 15.86 -7.63 -2.77
CA GLY A 190 16.08 -6.88 -1.51
C GLY A 190 14.98 -5.93 -1.18
#